data_22139e0685750a957f73807f429ca6c3
#
_entry.id   22139e0685750a957f73807f429ca6c3
#
_cell.length_a   1.000
_cell.length_b   1.000
_cell.length_c   1.000
_cell.angle_alpha   90.00
_cell.angle_beta   90.00
_cell.angle_gamma   90.00
#
_symmetry.space_group_name_H-M   'P 1'
#
loop_
_entity.id
_entity.type
_entity.pdbx_description
1 polymer ?
#
loop_
_entity_poly.entity_id
_entity_poly.type
_entity_poly.pdbx_seq_one_letter_code
_entity_poly.pdbx_strand_id
1 'polypeptide(L)'
;LLYTDPRGKDECDRLIASVGEEAIEQKTGLKPHEMYSLPKLAYWKSRDPKGFSSVKKVFLMEDYCLYLLTGKCYIDYSLASRTLGFNLKEKGYDTDIFRALGLEPSLLSTPVPAGTPVRGLREEFGPGHENFIVLPAGHDQFACSLGSMVLKPGQAMEGAGTVECIVPLVKDIPDLSALAKDNYNLVPY
;
A
#
# COMPACT_ATOMS: atom_id res chain seq x y z
N LEU A 1 13.73 -0.45 5.34
CA LEU A 1 13.48 -1.76 5.96
C LEU A 1 12.87 -2.68 4.91
N LEU A 2 13.42 -3.89 4.78
CA LEU A 2 12.88 -4.91 3.87
C LEU A 2 11.60 -5.53 4.46
N TYR A 3 10.77 -6.13 3.61
CA TYR A 3 9.55 -6.82 4.05
C TYR A 3 9.84 -8.02 4.97
N THR A 4 10.99 -8.68 4.79
CA THR A 4 11.45 -9.80 5.63
C THR A 4 12.05 -9.38 6.97
N ASP A 5 12.25 -8.08 7.19
CA ASP A 5 12.81 -7.56 8.43
C ASP A 5 11.75 -7.62 9.54
N PRO A 6 12.01 -8.30 10.68
CA PRO A 6 11.01 -8.47 11.74
C PRO A 6 10.81 -7.23 12.61
N ARG A 7 11.59 -6.16 12.40
CA ARG A 7 11.41 -4.92 13.15
C ARG A 7 10.05 -4.31 12.87
N GLY A 8 9.33 -3.97 13.92
CA GLY A 8 7.93 -3.53 13.88
C GLY A 8 6.96 -4.57 14.42
N LYS A 9 7.45 -5.76 14.84
CA LYS A 9 6.58 -6.80 15.41
C LYS A 9 5.85 -6.30 16.66
N ASP A 10 6.55 -5.72 17.61
CA ASP A 10 5.94 -5.19 18.85
C ASP A 10 4.93 -4.08 18.56
N GLU A 11 5.18 -3.27 17.53
CA GLU A 11 4.27 -2.23 17.05
C GLU A 11 3.02 -2.83 16.41
N CYS A 12 3.18 -3.92 15.65
CA CYS A 12 2.05 -4.65 15.06
C CYS A 12 1.20 -5.30 16.15
N ASP A 13 1.84 -5.95 17.14
CA ASP A 13 1.14 -6.56 18.28
C ASP A 13 0.36 -5.50 19.10
N ARG A 14 0.93 -4.30 19.30
CA ARG A 14 0.22 -3.18 19.93
C ARG A 14 -0.95 -2.66 19.11
N LEU A 15 -0.80 -2.60 17.78
CA LEU A 15 -1.89 -2.23 16.89
C LEU A 15 -3.05 -3.23 17.02
N ILE A 16 -2.76 -4.53 16.98
CA ILE A 16 -3.74 -5.59 17.17
C ILE A 16 -4.44 -5.47 18.52
N ALA A 17 -3.68 -5.25 19.59
CA ALA A 17 -4.24 -5.08 20.93
C ALA A 17 -5.13 -3.84 21.08
N SER A 18 -4.85 -2.76 20.32
CA SER A 18 -5.59 -1.50 20.39
C SER A 18 -6.84 -1.47 19.50
N VAL A 19 -6.75 -1.99 18.30
CA VAL A 19 -7.82 -1.90 17.27
C VAL A 19 -8.61 -3.20 17.15
N GLY A 20 -7.96 -4.33 17.40
CA GLY A 20 -8.49 -5.68 17.17
C GLY A 20 -8.11 -6.23 15.80
N GLU A 21 -7.68 -7.50 15.75
CA GLU A 21 -7.25 -8.16 14.52
C GLU A 21 -8.37 -8.16 13.48
N GLU A 22 -9.55 -8.64 13.85
CA GLU A 22 -10.72 -8.69 12.97
C GLU A 22 -11.11 -7.29 12.43
N ALA A 23 -11.06 -6.26 13.28
CA ALA A 23 -11.39 -4.90 12.85
C ALA A 23 -10.38 -4.37 11.82
N ILE A 24 -9.10 -4.70 11.95
CA ILE A 24 -8.06 -4.34 10.97
C ILE A 24 -8.34 -5.07 9.65
N GLU A 25 -8.61 -6.38 9.69
CA GLU A 25 -8.93 -7.20 8.51
C GLU A 25 -10.16 -6.67 7.77
N GLN A 26 -11.24 -6.35 8.50
CA GLN A 26 -12.47 -5.80 7.93
C GLN A 26 -12.29 -4.41 7.28
N LYS A 27 -11.35 -3.61 7.77
CA LYS A 27 -11.03 -2.30 7.21
C LYS A 27 -10.09 -2.39 6.02
N THR A 28 -9.04 -3.22 6.14
CA THR A 28 -7.90 -3.21 5.20
C THR A 28 -7.91 -4.36 4.20
N GLY A 29 -8.67 -5.43 4.44
CA GLY A 29 -8.59 -6.68 3.68
C GLY A 29 -7.32 -7.49 3.92
N LEU A 30 -6.51 -7.10 4.88
CA LEU A 30 -5.21 -7.69 5.14
C LEU A 30 -5.14 -8.23 6.56
N LYS A 31 -4.53 -9.41 6.72
CA LYS A 31 -4.13 -9.91 8.02
C LYS A 31 -2.97 -9.06 8.55
N PRO A 32 -3.05 -8.52 9.79
CA PRO A 32 -1.98 -7.70 10.34
C PRO A 32 -0.66 -8.47 10.43
N HIS A 33 0.42 -7.83 9.98
CA HIS A 33 1.75 -8.42 10.01
C HIS A 33 2.82 -7.33 9.99
N GLU A 34 3.95 -7.57 10.65
CA GLU A 34 5.07 -6.62 10.70
C GLU A 34 5.76 -6.37 9.36
N MET A 35 5.48 -7.19 8.34
CA MET A 35 6.00 -6.97 6.99
C MET A 35 5.52 -5.64 6.36
N TYR A 36 4.37 -5.15 6.76
CA TYR A 36 3.77 -3.93 6.22
C TYR A 36 4.45 -2.66 6.73
N SER A 37 4.19 -1.54 6.04
CA SER A 37 4.96 -0.30 6.25
C SER A 37 4.67 0.39 7.57
N LEU A 38 3.40 0.45 8.02
CA LEU A 38 3.06 1.21 9.24
C LEU A 38 3.71 0.69 10.52
N PRO A 39 3.75 -0.63 10.81
CA PRO A 39 4.48 -1.14 11.96
C PRO A 39 5.96 -0.75 11.94
N LYS A 40 6.60 -0.78 10.75
CA LYS A 40 8.01 -0.40 10.60
C LYS A 40 8.24 1.11 10.82
N LEU A 41 7.32 1.95 10.38
CA LEU A 41 7.38 3.39 10.63
C LEU A 41 7.18 3.72 12.10
N ALA A 42 6.26 3.05 12.77
CA ALA A 42 6.05 3.19 14.21
C ALA A 42 7.28 2.73 15.01
N TYR A 43 7.91 1.62 14.60
CA TYR A 43 9.18 1.17 15.15
C TYR A 43 10.27 2.26 15.00
N TRP A 44 10.45 2.81 13.81
CA TRP A 44 11.45 3.87 13.60
C TRP A 44 11.16 5.08 14.48
N LYS A 45 9.91 5.54 14.50
CA LYS A 45 9.49 6.65 15.37
C LYS A 45 9.82 6.41 16.84
N SER A 46 9.63 5.18 17.33
CA SER A 46 9.91 4.84 18.74
C SER A 46 11.41 4.81 19.05
N ARG A 47 12.26 4.45 18.08
CA ARG A 47 13.72 4.34 18.24
C ARG A 47 14.46 5.64 18.04
N ASP A 48 14.00 6.48 17.15
CA ASP A 48 14.57 7.79 16.86
C ASP A 48 13.48 8.86 16.70
N PRO A 49 12.86 9.31 17.80
CA PRO A 49 11.80 10.32 17.75
C PRO A 49 12.27 11.64 17.15
N LYS A 50 13.54 12.02 17.40
CA LYS A 50 14.11 13.27 16.88
C LYS A 50 14.30 13.22 15.36
N GLY A 51 14.93 12.16 14.86
CA GLY A 51 15.08 11.95 13.43
C GLY A 51 13.70 11.83 12.74
N PHE A 52 12.79 11.07 13.33
CA PHE A 52 11.44 10.91 12.79
C PHE A 52 10.65 12.23 12.74
N SER A 53 10.82 13.13 13.72
CA SER A 53 10.12 14.42 13.73
C SER A 53 10.51 15.35 12.56
N SER A 54 11.67 15.12 11.94
CA SER A 54 12.13 15.87 10.77
C SER A 54 11.57 15.33 9.44
N VAL A 55 10.98 14.12 9.45
CA VAL A 55 10.44 13.47 8.24
C VAL A 55 9.20 14.22 7.74
N LYS A 56 9.22 14.60 6.49
CA LYS A 56 8.11 15.30 5.82
C LYS A 56 7.23 14.36 5.02
N LYS A 57 7.84 13.36 4.37
CA LYS A 57 7.17 12.36 3.55
C LYS A 57 7.91 11.04 3.62
N VAL A 58 7.14 9.97 3.54
CA VAL A 58 7.62 8.60 3.37
C VAL A 58 7.00 8.06 2.09
N PHE A 59 7.82 7.43 1.28
CA PHE A 59 7.43 6.86 0.00
C PHE A 59 7.69 5.36 -0.01
N LEU A 60 6.88 4.63 -0.74
CA LEU A 60 7.21 3.33 -1.29
C LEU A 60 7.94 3.55 -2.63
N MET A 61 8.36 2.49 -3.31
CA MET A 61 9.19 2.67 -4.51
C MET A 61 8.44 3.30 -5.69
N GLU A 62 7.19 2.92 -5.91
CA GLU A 62 6.39 3.46 -7.02
C GLU A 62 6.16 4.96 -6.86
N ASP A 63 5.60 5.37 -5.73
CA ASP A 63 5.27 6.77 -5.50
C ASP A 63 6.51 7.65 -5.33
N TYR A 64 7.65 7.06 -4.92
CA TYR A 64 8.93 7.76 -4.97
C TYR A 64 9.38 8.04 -6.39
N CYS A 65 9.28 7.05 -7.29
CA CYS A 65 9.57 7.27 -8.71
C CYS A 65 8.64 8.32 -9.34
N LEU A 66 7.34 8.24 -9.03
CA LEU A 66 6.37 9.22 -9.49
C LEU A 66 6.70 10.62 -8.97
N TYR A 67 7.05 10.74 -7.69
CA TYR A 67 7.49 12.01 -7.10
C TYR A 67 8.74 12.57 -7.75
N LEU A 68 9.75 11.74 -8.02
CA LEU A 68 10.97 12.18 -8.71
C LEU A 68 10.65 12.71 -10.11
N LEU A 69 9.77 12.05 -10.84
CA LEU A 69 9.41 12.44 -12.20
C LEU A 69 8.53 13.70 -12.25
N THR A 70 7.53 13.79 -11.36
CA THR A 70 6.45 14.79 -11.49
C THR A 70 6.39 15.82 -10.35
N GLY A 71 7.04 15.56 -9.23
CA GLY A 71 6.89 16.36 -8.00
C GLY A 71 5.57 16.10 -7.25
N LYS A 72 4.72 15.18 -7.71
CA LYS A 72 3.44 14.85 -7.07
C LYS A 72 3.58 13.62 -6.18
N CYS A 73 2.84 13.63 -5.07
CA CYS A 73 2.85 12.55 -4.07
C CYS A 73 1.54 11.75 -4.20
N TYR A 74 1.44 10.90 -5.21
CA TYR A 74 0.34 9.96 -5.41
C TYR A 74 0.84 8.52 -5.35
N ILE A 75 0.01 7.63 -4.84
CA ILE A 75 0.25 6.19 -4.76
C ILE A 75 -1.02 5.47 -5.18
N ASP A 76 -0.91 4.37 -5.92
CA ASP A 76 -2.09 3.59 -6.25
C ASP A 76 -2.68 2.85 -5.04
N TYR A 77 -3.95 2.45 -5.14
CA TYR A 77 -4.64 1.77 -4.05
C TYR A 77 -3.97 0.46 -3.65
N SER A 78 -3.42 -0.31 -4.60
CA SER A 78 -2.83 -1.61 -4.30
C SER A 78 -1.56 -1.49 -3.45
N LEU A 79 -0.71 -0.51 -3.74
CA LEU A 79 0.46 -0.21 -2.91
C LEU A 79 0.10 0.52 -1.62
N ALA A 80 -0.89 1.42 -1.65
CA ALA A 80 -1.40 2.04 -0.44
C ALA A 80 -1.90 0.97 0.55
N SER A 81 -2.54 -0.10 0.08
CA SER A 81 -2.95 -1.24 0.90
C SER A 81 -1.76 -1.91 1.58
N ARG A 82 -0.59 -2.02 0.91
CA ARG A 82 0.62 -2.62 1.50
C ARG A 82 1.19 -1.84 2.69
N THR A 83 0.61 -0.70 3.02
CA THR A 83 0.95 0.02 4.26
C THR A 83 0.32 -0.59 5.50
N LEU A 84 -0.75 -1.37 5.39
CA LEU A 84 -1.69 -1.82 6.45
C LEU A 84 -2.59 -0.69 6.97
N GLY A 85 -2.62 0.46 6.31
CA GLY A 85 -3.41 1.61 6.74
C GLY A 85 -4.49 2.06 5.76
N PHE A 86 -4.67 1.36 4.65
CA PHE A 86 -5.64 1.70 3.63
C PHE A 86 -7.00 1.04 3.92
N ASN A 87 -8.05 1.82 3.97
CA ASN A 87 -9.43 1.36 4.16
C ASN A 87 -10.06 1.07 2.80
N LEU A 88 -10.45 -0.19 2.57
CA LEU A 88 -11.02 -0.67 1.30
C LEU A 88 -12.33 0.02 0.92
N LYS A 89 -13.18 0.31 1.92
CA LYS A 89 -14.52 0.91 1.69
C LYS A 89 -14.41 2.41 1.44
N GLU A 90 -13.58 3.09 2.23
CA GLU A 90 -13.40 4.54 2.14
C GLU A 90 -12.44 4.95 1.01
N LYS A 91 -11.68 3.99 0.47
CA LYS A 91 -10.64 4.21 -0.56
C LYS A 91 -9.63 5.29 -0.14
N GLY A 92 -9.26 5.27 1.13
CA GLY A 92 -8.35 6.22 1.75
C GLY A 92 -7.65 5.62 2.97
N TYR A 93 -6.82 6.39 3.64
CA TYR A 93 -6.15 5.93 4.85
C TYR A 93 -7.09 5.95 6.06
N ASP A 94 -7.07 4.86 6.84
CA ASP A 94 -7.86 4.73 8.07
C ASP A 94 -7.20 5.48 9.23
N THR A 95 -7.83 6.54 9.69
CA THR A 95 -7.28 7.41 10.74
C THR A 95 -7.14 6.73 12.09
N ASP A 96 -7.94 5.71 12.39
CA ASP A 96 -7.86 5.00 13.68
C ASP A 96 -6.63 4.11 13.73
N ILE A 97 -6.32 3.41 12.62
CA ILE A 97 -5.10 2.60 12.49
C ILE A 97 -3.86 3.50 12.62
N PHE A 98 -3.83 4.63 11.93
CA PHE A 98 -2.71 5.57 12.05
C PHE A 98 -2.56 6.11 13.46
N ARG A 99 -3.66 6.52 14.09
CA ARG A 99 -3.67 7.04 15.46
C ARG A 99 -3.19 6.01 16.48
N ALA A 100 -3.59 4.75 16.34
CA ALA A 100 -3.17 3.66 17.22
C ALA A 100 -1.64 3.45 17.19
N LEU A 101 -0.99 3.74 16.06
CA LEU A 101 0.46 3.71 15.91
C LEU A 101 1.13 5.08 16.17
N GLY A 102 0.34 6.10 16.51
CA GLY A 102 0.84 7.46 16.70
C GLY A 102 1.41 8.07 15.41
N LEU A 103 0.91 7.70 14.25
CA LEU A 103 1.32 8.18 12.94
C LEU A 103 0.22 9.06 12.34
N GLU A 104 0.59 9.84 11.32
CA GLU A 104 -0.34 10.68 10.58
C GLU A 104 -0.42 10.24 9.11
N PRO A 105 -1.62 10.12 8.53
CA PRO A 105 -1.79 9.78 7.11
C PRO A 105 -1.04 10.72 6.15
N SER A 106 -0.88 11.98 6.53
CA SER A 106 -0.15 13.00 5.76
C SER A 106 1.31 12.67 5.50
N LEU A 107 1.89 11.74 6.25
CA LEU A 107 3.24 11.22 6.02
C LEU A 107 3.36 10.44 4.71
N LEU A 108 2.28 9.82 4.25
CA LEU A 108 2.26 9.00 3.04
C LEU A 108 1.67 9.77 1.84
N SER A 109 1.95 9.28 0.64
CA SER A 109 1.37 9.82 -0.59
C SER A 109 -0.15 9.62 -0.63
N THR A 110 -0.85 10.50 -1.34
CA THR A 110 -2.31 10.42 -1.47
C THR A 110 -2.72 9.21 -2.30
N PRO A 111 -3.58 8.32 -1.78
CA PRO A 111 -4.06 7.16 -2.53
C PRO A 111 -4.94 7.59 -3.72
N VAL A 112 -4.70 6.98 -4.88
CA VAL A 112 -5.48 7.19 -6.10
C VAL A 112 -5.73 5.84 -6.80
N PRO A 113 -6.74 5.72 -7.66
CA PRO A 113 -6.88 4.53 -8.50
C PRO A 113 -5.65 4.30 -9.38
N ALA A 114 -5.28 3.03 -9.61
CA ALA A 114 -4.26 2.68 -10.59
C ALA A 114 -4.63 3.26 -11.97
N GLY A 115 -3.62 3.70 -12.73
CA GLY A 115 -3.84 4.37 -14.02
C GLY A 115 -4.31 5.83 -13.94
N THR A 116 -4.37 6.45 -12.76
CA THR A 116 -4.68 7.88 -12.63
C THR A 116 -3.63 8.73 -13.35
N PRO A 117 -4.01 9.56 -14.35
CA PRO A 117 -3.04 10.32 -15.13
C PRO A 117 -2.46 11.50 -14.35
N VAL A 118 -1.16 11.50 -14.16
CA VAL A 118 -0.37 12.62 -13.61
C VAL A 118 0.34 13.31 -14.76
N ARG A 119 -0.10 14.51 -15.10
CA ARG A 119 0.40 15.26 -16.26
C ARG A 119 1.65 16.05 -15.91
N GLY A 120 2.59 16.06 -16.87
CA GLY A 120 3.84 16.80 -16.84
C GLY A 120 4.92 16.12 -16.00
N LEU A 121 6.14 16.15 -16.50
CA LEU A 121 7.33 15.90 -15.72
C LEU A 121 7.81 17.22 -15.10
N ARG A 122 8.79 17.16 -14.23
CA ARG A 122 9.46 18.35 -13.71
C ARG A 122 10.23 19.08 -14.83
N GLU A 123 10.36 20.38 -14.74
CA GLU A 123 11.04 21.22 -15.73
C GLU A 123 12.49 20.79 -16.00
N GLU A 124 13.15 20.18 -15.02
CA GLU A 124 14.52 19.65 -15.15
C GLU A 124 14.68 18.54 -16.21
N PHE A 125 13.57 17.94 -16.68
CA PHE A 125 13.57 16.98 -17.78
C PHE A 125 13.60 17.64 -19.18
N GLY A 126 13.62 18.97 -19.25
CA GLY A 126 13.83 19.72 -20.48
C GLY A 126 12.56 20.02 -21.29
N PRO A 127 12.70 20.57 -22.50
CA PRO A 127 11.56 20.99 -23.33
C PRO A 127 10.58 19.86 -23.62
N GLY A 128 9.29 20.15 -23.58
CA GLY A 128 8.23 19.18 -23.81
C GLY A 128 7.86 18.33 -22.60
N HIS A 129 8.46 18.59 -21.43
CA HIS A 129 8.19 17.88 -20.18
C HIS A 129 6.69 17.89 -19.80
N GLU A 130 5.96 18.93 -20.18
CA GLU A 130 4.53 19.10 -19.93
C GLU A 130 3.64 18.13 -20.71
N ASN A 131 4.16 17.53 -21.81
CA ASN A 131 3.39 16.62 -22.67
C ASN A 131 3.37 15.17 -22.19
N PHE A 132 4.20 14.85 -21.20
CA PHE A 132 4.24 13.49 -20.64
C PHE A 132 3.08 13.23 -19.67
N ILE A 133 2.69 11.97 -19.60
CA ILE A 133 1.74 11.48 -18.61
C ILE A 133 2.41 10.33 -17.87
N VAL A 134 2.44 10.40 -16.55
CA VAL A 134 2.93 9.32 -15.66
C VAL A 134 1.71 8.69 -15.01
N LEU A 135 1.66 7.38 -14.98
CA LEU A 135 0.57 6.61 -14.38
C LEU A 135 1.12 5.78 -13.21
N PRO A 136 0.59 5.88 -11.99
CA PRO A 136 0.80 4.86 -10.98
C PRO A 136 0.16 3.56 -11.46
N ALA A 137 0.95 2.49 -11.56
CA ALA A 137 0.54 1.27 -12.25
C ALA A 137 0.16 0.12 -11.30
N GLY A 138 0.52 0.25 -10.02
CA GLY A 138 0.17 -0.73 -9.01
C GLY A 138 1.31 -1.65 -8.56
N HIS A 139 1.00 -2.45 -7.57
CA HIS A 139 1.89 -3.49 -7.06
C HIS A 139 2.24 -4.49 -8.18
N ASP A 140 3.48 -4.96 -8.21
CA ASP A 140 4.05 -5.81 -9.27
C ASP A 140 3.18 -7.04 -9.63
N GLN A 141 2.62 -7.73 -8.63
CA GLN A 141 1.75 -8.89 -8.86
C GLN A 141 0.46 -8.52 -9.61
N PHE A 142 -0.11 -7.33 -9.35
CA PHE A 142 -1.30 -6.87 -10.07
C PHE A 142 -0.96 -6.37 -11.46
N ALA A 143 0.18 -5.70 -11.62
CA ALA A 143 0.69 -5.34 -12.95
C ALA A 143 0.95 -6.61 -13.80
N CYS A 144 1.51 -7.66 -13.20
CA CYS A 144 1.67 -8.97 -13.84
C CYS A 144 0.33 -9.61 -14.19
N SER A 145 -0.68 -9.53 -13.31
CA SER A 145 -2.03 -10.05 -13.58
C SER A 145 -2.65 -9.36 -14.79
N LEU A 146 -2.54 -8.04 -14.88
CA LEU A 146 -3.00 -7.27 -16.03
C LEU A 146 -2.23 -7.66 -17.31
N GLY A 147 -0.90 -7.75 -17.23
CA GLY A 147 -0.04 -8.20 -18.35
C GLY A 147 -0.35 -9.62 -18.82
N SER A 148 -0.82 -10.48 -17.90
CA SER A 148 -1.29 -11.85 -18.20
C SER A 148 -2.75 -11.90 -18.66
N MET A 149 -3.37 -10.74 -18.94
CA MET A 149 -4.74 -10.63 -19.44
C MET A 149 -5.81 -11.16 -18.46
N VAL A 150 -5.57 -11.04 -17.16
CA VAL A 150 -6.58 -11.30 -16.12
C VAL A 150 -7.48 -10.07 -16.07
N LEU A 151 -8.56 -10.08 -16.86
CA LEU A 151 -9.43 -8.92 -17.09
C LEU A 151 -10.87 -9.15 -16.62
N LYS A 152 -11.20 -10.36 -16.24
CA LYS A 152 -12.58 -10.72 -15.86
C LYS A 152 -12.60 -11.45 -14.51
N PRO A 153 -13.61 -11.18 -13.67
CA PRO A 153 -13.83 -11.96 -12.45
C PRO A 153 -13.85 -13.47 -12.72
N GLY A 154 -13.25 -14.24 -11.84
CA GLY A 154 -13.08 -15.68 -11.98
C GLY A 154 -11.84 -16.13 -12.74
N GLN A 155 -11.09 -15.19 -13.35
CA GLN A 155 -9.74 -15.45 -13.84
C GLN A 155 -8.73 -15.26 -12.71
N ALA A 156 -7.59 -15.94 -12.82
CA ALA A 156 -6.48 -15.79 -11.87
C ALA A 156 -5.15 -15.81 -12.63
N MET A 157 -4.14 -15.14 -12.07
CA MET A 157 -2.74 -15.26 -12.47
C MET A 157 -2.03 -16.10 -11.41
N GLU A 158 -1.16 -16.98 -11.86
CA GLU A 158 -0.19 -17.66 -11.01
C GLU A 158 1.21 -17.13 -11.32
N GLY A 159 1.86 -16.60 -10.29
CA GLY A 159 3.25 -16.16 -10.33
C GLY A 159 4.14 -17.23 -9.69
N ALA A 160 4.77 -18.06 -10.49
CA ALA A 160 5.71 -19.09 -10.02
C ALA A 160 7.14 -18.55 -10.02
N GLY A 161 7.72 -18.31 -8.83
CA GLY A 161 9.08 -17.82 -8.63
C GLY A 161 9.66 -18.35 -7.31
N THR A 162 10.51 -17.57 -6.68
CA THR A 162 11.00 -17.86 -5.32
C THR A 162 9.85 -17.93 -4.31
N VAL A 163 8.81 -17.15 -4.54
CA VAL A 163 7.53 -17.22 -3.84
C VAL A 163 6.46 -17.48 -4.87
N GLU A 164 5.61 -18.46 -4.62
CA GLU A 164 4.43 -18.73 -5.42
C GLU A 164 3.28 -17.84 -4.94
N CYS A 165 2.59 -17.21 -5.87
CA CYS A 165 1.48 -16.31 -5.57
C CYS A 165 0.35 -16.54 -6.57
N ILE A 166 -0.85 -16.82 -6.08
CA ILE A 166 -2.06 -16.91 -6.91
C ILE A 166 -2.90 -15.67 -6.67
N VAL A 167 -3.21 -14.93 -7.75
CA VAL A 167 -3.94 -13.67 -7.73
C VAL A 167 -5.24 -13.81 -8.51
N PRO A 168 -6.34 -14.22 -7.85
CA PRO A 168 -7.64 -14.26 -8.49
C PRO A 168 -8.27 -12.86 -8.54
N LEU A 169 -8.92 -12.54 -9.65
CA LEU A 169 -9.72 -11.33 -9.79
C LEU A 169 -11.15 -11.60 -9.34
N VAL A 170 -11.61 -10.84 -8.36
CA VAL A 170 -13.00 -10.88 -7.86
C VAL A 170 -13.72 -9.58 -8.23
N LYS A 171 -15.04 -9.63 -8.39
CA LYS A 171 -15.84 -8.47 -8.79
C LYS A 171 -16.19 -7.58 -7.60
N ASP A 172 -16.63 -8.23 -6.53
CA ASP A 172 -17.15 -7.56 -5.34
C ASP A 172 -16.28 -7.90 -4.13
N ILE A 173 -16.33 -7.09 -3.09
CA ILE A 173 -15.64 -7.39 -1.83
C ILE A 173 -16.32 -8.62 -1.21
N PRO A 174 -15.62 -9.76 -1.09
CA PRO A 174 -16.18 -10.96 -0.48
C PRO A 174 -16.27 -10.83 1.05
N ASP A 175 -16.72 -11.88 1.71
CA ASP A 175 -16.66 -11.95 3.18
C ASP A 175 -15.19 -12.00 3.64
N LEU A 176 -14.73 -10.88 4.18
CA LEU A 176 -13.34 -10.73 4.62
C LEU A 176 -12.99 -11.65 5.80
N SER A 177 -13.97 -11.98 6.66
CA SER A 177 -13.74 -12.92 7.76
C SER A 177 -13.49 -14.34 7.25
N ALA A 178 -14.13 -14.74 6.16
CA ALA A 178 -13.87 -16.02 5.51
C ALA A 178 -12.49 -16.04 4.85
N LEU A 179 -12.12 -14.97 4.15
CA LEU A 179 -10.79 -14.84 3.53
C LEU A 179 -9.66 -14.91 4.55
N ALA A 180 -9.81 -14.21 5.68
CA ALA A 180 -8.81 -14.15 6.73
C ALA A 180 -8.55 -15.54 7.36
N LYS A 181 -9.59 -16.35 7.55
CA LYS A 181 -9.46 -17.74 8.05
C LYS A 181 -8.58 -18.61 7.15
N ASP A 182 -8.68 -18.40 5.84
CA ASP A 182 -7.93 -19.14 4.82
C ASP A 182 -6.60 -18.44 4.44
N ASN A 183 -6.19 -17.41 5.18
CA ASN A 183 -5.00 -16.59 4.95
C ASN A 183 -4.95 -15.89 3.59
N TYR A 184 -6.10 -15.57 3.01
CA TYR A 184 -6.17 -14.72 1.83
C TYR A 184 -6.19 -13.24 2.22
N ASN A 185 -5.59 -12.43 1.38
CA ASN A 185 -5.62 -10.98 1.47
C ASN A 185 -6.42 -10.40 0.30
N LEU A 186 -7.23 -9.38 0.57
CA LEU A 186 -7.94 -8.64 -0.46
C LEU A 186 -7.25 -7.29 -0.69
N VAL A 187 -6.95 -6.98 -1.95
CA VAL A 187 -6.28 -5.74 -2.33
C VAL A 187 -7.04 -5.10 -3.49
N PRO A 188 -7.35 -3.80 -3.43
CA PRO A 188 -8.01 -3.10 -4.53
C PRO A 188 -7.02 -2.81 -5.65
N TYR A 189 -7.51 -2.88 -6.89
CA TYR A 189 -6.71 -2.59 -8.07
C TYR A 189 -7.50 -1.80 -9.11
#